data_0582d84200a3d383b03535685d2f2a95
#
_entry.id   0582d84200a3d383b03535685d2f2a95
#
_cell.length_a   1.000
_cell.length_b   1.000
_cell.length_c   1.000
_cell.angle_alpha   90.00
_cell.angle_beta   90.00
_cell.angle_gamma   90.00
#
_symmetry.space_group_name_H-M   'P 1'
#
loop_
_entity.id
_entity.type
_entity.pdbx_description
1 polymer ?
#
loop_
_entity_poly.entity_id
_entity_poly.type
_entity_poly.pdbx_seq_one_letter_code
_entity_poly.pdbx_strand_id
1 'polypeptide(L)'
;MKVLVIGSDGQLGLEFQKISNSYDSLSWVFSTIKTLDLLKLDTISSFLNDINPSVIINCAAYTSVDKAETESKLADLINHEAVDIISRWTNDH
;
A
#
# COMPACT_ATOMS: atom_id res chain seq x y z
N MET A 1 6.26 -16.99 2.96
CA MET A 1 6.50 -15.56 2.63
C MET A 1 5.16 -14.84 2.65
N LYS A 2 5.10 -13.71 3.34
CA LYS A 2 3.88 -12.90 3.44
C LYS A 2 3.99 -11.69 2.51
N VAL A 3 3.01 -11.52 1.63
CA VAL A 3 2.97 -10.42 0.67
C VAL A 3 1.82 -9.48 1.03
N LEU A 4 2.14 -8.23 1.29
CA LEU A 4 1.15 -7.18 1.57
C LEU A 4 0.91 -6.37 0.31
N VAL A 5 -0.35 -6.29 -0.14
CA VAL A 5 -0.76 -5.44 -1.25
C VAL A 5 -1.57 -4.28 -0.69
N ILE A 6 -1.02 -3.07 -0.77
CA ILE A 6 -1.67 -1.83 -0.32
C ILE A 6 -2.46 -1.25 -1.50
N GLY A 7 -3.67 -0.77 -1.23
CA GLY A 7 -4.55 -0.26 -2.29
C GLY A 7 -5.11 -1.38 -3.16
N SER A 8 -5.50 -2.47 -2.52
CA SER A 8 -5.92 -3.70 -3.19
C SER A 8 -7.26 -3.58 -3.93
N ASP A 9 -8.03 -2.56 -3.66
CA ASP A 9 -9.31 -2.30 -4.33
C ASP A 9 -9.19 -1.43 -5.57
N GLY A 10 -7.99 -0.92 -5.86
CA GLY A 10 -7.72 -0.21 -7.10
C GLY A 10 -7.51 -1.17 -8.26
N GLN A 11 -7.36 -0.62 -9.48
CA GLN A 11 -7.26 -1.42 -10.71
C GLN A 11 -6.08 -2.40 -10.66
N LEU A 12 -4.89 -1.92 -10.30
CA LEU A 12 -3.71 -2.77 -10.20
C LEU A 12 -3.83 -3.77 -9.04
N GLY A 13 -4.37 -3.31 -7.90
CA GLY A 13 -4.58 -4.20 -6.75
C GLY A 13 -5.52 -5.35 -7.05
N LEU A 14 -6.58 -5.11 -7.82
CA LEU A 14 -7.50 -6.16 -8.24
C LEU A 14 -6.81 -7.21 -9.13
N GLU A 15 -5.86 -6.80 -9.97
CA GLU A 15 -5.07 -7.74 -10.76
C GLU A 15 -4.22 -8.65 -9.86
N PHE A 16 -3.64 -8.12 -8.79
CA PHE A 16 -2.93 -8.93 -7.82
C PHE A 16 -3.84 -9.89 -7.07
N GLN A 17 -5.08 -9.50 -6.80
CA GLN A 17 -6.05 -10.42 -6.20
C GLN A 17 -6.32 -11.62 -7.11
N LYS A 18 -6.40 -11.40 -8.42
CA LYS A 18 -6.56 -12.50 -9.38
C LYS A 18 -5.33 -13.40 -9.43
N ILE A 19 -4.15 -12.78 -9.47
CA ILE A 19 -2.87 -13.50 -9.52
C ILE A 19 -2.67 -14.36 -8.27
N SER A 20 -3.12 -13.91 -7.11
CA SER A 20 -2.91 -14.61 -5.85
C SER A 20 -3.48 -16.01 -5.86
N ASN A 21 -4.53 -16.27 -6.65
CA ASN A 21 -5.11 -17.61 -6.77
C ASN A 21 -4.14 -18.61 -7.41
N SER A 22 -3.16 -18.12 -8.19
CA SER A 22 -2.17 -18.96 -8.86
C SER A 22 -0.91 -19.17 -8.03
N TYR A 23 -0.76 -18.43 -6.92
CA TYR A 23 0.42 -18.46 -6.06
C TYR A 23 0.02 -18.70 -4.61
N ASP A 24 -0.68 -19.80 -4.38
CA ASP A 24 -1.23 -20.13 -3.07
C ASP A 24 -0.18 -20.57 -2.03
N SER A 25 1.06 -20.78 -2.46
CA SER A 25 2.17 -21.00 -1.55
C SER A 25 2.60 -19.72 -0.80
N LEU A 26 2.16 -18.55 -1.27
CA LEU A 26 2.41 -17.28 -0.61
C LEU A 26 1.23 -16.90 0.29
N SER A 27 1.53 -16.26 1.40
CA SER A 27 0.49 -15.70 2.27
C SER A 27 0.19 -14.27 1.82
N TRP A 28 -1.00 -14.02 1.30
CA TRP A 28 -1.38 -12.73 0.77
C TRP A 28 -2.23 -11.94 1.77
N VAL A 29 -1.89 -10.67 1.95
CA VAL A 29 -2.69 -9.72 2.75
C VAL A 29 -3.06 -8.55 1.85
N PHE A 30 -4.34 -8.31 1.69
CA PHE A 30 -4.87 -7.23 0.87
C PHE A 30 -5.42 -6.12 1.74
N SER A 31 -4.91 -4.91 1.55
CA SER A 31 -5.27 -3.75 2.37
C SER A 31 -5.91 -2.67 1.52
N THR A 32 -7.03 -2.12 2.01
CA THR A 32 -7.71 -0.96 1.41
C THR A 32 -7.54 0.26 2.29
N ILE A 33 -8.08 1.40 1.87
CA ILE A 33 -8.08 2.62 2.68
C ILE A 33 -8.79 2.42 4.03
N LYS A 34 -9.71 1.47 4.11
CA LYS A 34 -10.42 1.17 5.36
C LYS A 34 -9.52 0.51 6.40
N THR A 35 -8.54 -0.25 5.97
CA THR A 35 -7.61 -0.95 6.86
C THR A 35 -6.29 -0.20 7.03
N LEU A 36 -5.85 0.52 6.01
CA LEU A 36 -4.65 1.36 6.07
C LEU A 36 -4.88 2.62 5.24
N ASP A 37 -5.07 3.73 5.93
CA ASP A 37 -5.21 5.04 5.29
C ASP A 37 -3.84 5.71 5.25
N LEU A 38 -3.26 5.84 4.04
CA LEU A 38 -1.93 6.41 3.86
C LEU A 38 -1.87 7.91 4.17
N LEU A 39 -3.02 8.57 4.31
CA LEU A 39 -3.06 9.96 4.77
C LEU A 39 -2.79 10.09 6.27
N LYS A 40 -2.93 9.00 7.01
CA LYS A 40 -2.64 8.95 8.44
C LYS A 40 -1.24 8.36 8.65
N LEU A 41 -0.23 9.19 8.45
CA LEU A 41 1.16 8.76 8.38
C LEU A 41 1.64 8.05 9.65
N ASP A 42 1.15 8.48 10.81
CA ASP A 42 1.55 7.92 12.10
C ASP A 42 1.04 6.49 12.34
N THR A 43 0.10 6.02 11.52
CA THR A 43 -0.44 4.66 11.66
C THR A 43 0.28 3.63 10.79
N ILE A 44 1.07 4.08 9.81
CA ILE A 44 1.67 3.18 8.80
C ILE A 44 2.64 2.19 9.44
N SER A 45 3.59 2.66 10.22
CA SER A 45 4.59 1.79 10.84
C SER A 45 3.96 0.77 11.78
N SER A 46 2.97 1.19 12.55
CA SER A 46 2.24 0.29 13.46
C SER A 46 1.53 -0.82 12.70
N PHE A 47 0.87 -0.47 11.60
CA PHE A 47 0.20 -1.44 10.72
C PHE A 47 1.20 -2.44 10.14
N LEU A 48 2.34 -1.96 9.65
CA LEU A 48 3.37 -2.82 9.07
C LEU A 48 3.99 -3.73 10.12
N ASN A 49 4.17 -3.25 11.34
CA ASN A 49 4.67 -4.08 12.44
C ASN A 49 3.71 -5.23 12.76
N ASP A 50 2.41 -4.96 12.74
CA ASP A 50 1.39 -5.98 13.02
C ASP A 50 1.34 -7.05 11.93
N ILE A 51 1.43 -6.66 10.68
CA ILE A 51 1.41 -7.58 9.53
C ILE A 51 2.75 -8.29 9.37
N ASN A 52 3.84 -7.55 9.55
CA ASN A 52 5.21 -8.02 9.34
C ASN A 52 5.41 -8.69 7.98
N PRO A 53 5.13 -8.00 6.88
CA PRO A 53 5.23 -8.60 5.55
C PRO A 53 6.68 -8.82 5.12
N SER A 54 6.89 -9.82 4.27
CA SER A 54 8.18 -10.06 3.62
C SER A 54 8.34 -9.20 2.37
N VAL A 55 7.23 -8.92 1.69
CA VAL A 55 7.18 -8.10 0.47
C VAL A 55 6.00 -7.15 0.57
N ILE A 56 6.20 -5.90 0.18
CA ILE A 56 5.14 -4.90 0.11
C ILE A 56 4.97 -4.45 -1.34
N ILE A 57 3.75 -4.56 -1.84
CA ILE A 57 3.37 -4.06 -3.16
C ILE A 57 2.42 -2.88 -2.93
N ASN A 58 2.87 -1.67 -3.27
CA ASN A 58 2.07 -0.46 -3.04
C ASN A 58 1.33 -0.08 -4.33
N CYS A 59 0.04 -0.34 -4.35
CA CYS A 59 -0.86 0.01 -5.45
C CYS A 59 -1.70 1.24 -5.14
N ALA A 60 -1.43 1.93 -4.04
CA ALA A 60 -2.26 3.03 -3.55
C ALA A 60 -1.84 4.39 -4.08
N ALA A 61 -1.07 4.43 -5.17
CA ALA A 61 -0.65 5.69 -5.77
C ALA A 61 -1.87 6.52 -6.21
N TYR A 62 -1.80 7.83 -5.98
CA TYR A 62 -2.85 8.75 -6.39
C TYR A 62 -2.72 9.02 -7.88
N THR A 63 -3.52 8.33 -8.69
CA THR A 63 -3.36 8.30 -10.15
C THR A 63 -4.36 9.15 -10.92
N SER A 64 -5.37 9.73 -10.27
CA SER A 64 -6.33 10.59 -10.94
C SER A 64 -5.70 11.95 -11.24
N VAL A 65 -5.43 12.23 -12.51
CA VAL A 65 -4.78 13.47 -12.94
C VAL A 65 -5.60 14.69 -12.52
N ASP A 66 -6.90 14.65 -12.74
CA ASP A 66 -7.78 15.79 -12.40
C ASP A 66 -7.79 16.06 -10.90
N LYS A 67 -7.87 15.01 -10.08
CA LYS A 67 -7.82 15.15 -8.63
C LYS A 67 -6.43 15.55 -8.16
N ALA A 68 -5.38 15.06 -8.78
CA ALA A 68 -4.01 15.43 -8.42
C ALA A 68 -3.75 16.91 -8.66
N GLU A 69 -4.34 17.50 -9.70
CA GLU A 69 -4.22 18.94 -9.97
C GLU A 69 -4.93 19.79 -8.92
N THR A 70 -6.12 19.36 -8.46
CA THR A 70 -6.88 20.08 -7.45
C THR A 70 -6.50 19.74 -6.02
N GLU A 71 -5.95 18.56 -5.80
CA GLU A 71 -5.59 18.04 -4.47
C GLU A 71 -4.11 17.68 -4.42
N SER A 72 -3.24 18.57 -4.86
CA SER A 72 -1.80 18.30 -4.97
C SER A 72 -1.15 17.91 -3.64
N LYS A 73 -1.63 18.46 -2.53
CA LYS A 73 -1.10 18.12 -1.21
C LYS A 73 -1.41 16.69 -0.82
N LEU A 74 -2.62 16.20 -1.15
CA LEU A 74 -3.00 14.81 -0.88
C LEU A 74 -2.21 13.85 -1.76
N ALA A 75 -2.03 14.21 -3.03
CA ALA A 75 -1.23 13.40 -3.95
C ALA A 75 0.23 13.32 -3.46
N ASP A 76 0.79 14.42 -2.96
CA ASP A 76 2.14 14.46 -2.44
C ASP A 76 2.29 13.57 -1.20
N LEU A 77 1.33 13.64 -0.27
CA LEU A 77 1.33 12.78 0.91
C LEU A 77 1.36 11.30 0.54
N ILE A 78 0.49 10.88 -0.38
CA ILE A 78 0.38 9.46 -0.76
C ILE A 78 1.61 9.03 -1.57
N ASN A 79 2.04 9.86 -2.53
CA ASN A 79 3.07 9.45 -3.48
C ASN A 79 4.50 9.64 -2.96
N HIS A 80 4.71 10.49 -1.96
CA HIS A 80 6.05 10.78 -1.44
C HIS A 80 6.20 10.41 0.04
N GLU A 81 5.41 11.01 0.91
CA GLU A 81 5.64 10.86 2.35
C GLU A 81 5.26 9.46 2.85
N ALA A 82 4.12 8.93 2.41
CA ALA A 82 3.71 7.58 2.79
C ALA A 82 4.67 6.53 2.23
N VAL A 83 5.10 6.69 0.98
CA VAL A 83 6.07 5.78 0.35
C VAL A 83 7.40 5.83 1.08
N ASP A 84 7.84 7.02 1.50
CA ASP A 84 9.09 7.16 2.26
C ASP A 84 9.03 6.39 3.59
N ILE A 85 7.93 6.48 4.31
CA ILE A 85 7.74 5.75 5.57
C ILE A 85 7.78 4.24 5.33
N ILE A 86 7.10 3.76 4.30
CA ILE A 86 7.08 2.35 3.93
C ILE A 86 8.49 1.88 3.57
N SER A 87 9.24 2.67 2.80
CA SER A 87 10.60 2.34 2.40
C SER A 87 11.54 2.26 3.60
N ARG A 88 11.43 3.19 4.54
CA ARG A 88 12.23 3.17 5.76
C ARG A 88 11.92 1.96 6.61
N TRP A 89 10.65 1.63 6.76
CA TRP A 89 10.25 0.42 7.50
C TRP A 89 10.86 -0.83 6.86
N THR A 90 10.81 -0.94 5.53
CA THR A 90 11.36 -2.07 4.80
C THR A 90 12.86 -2.20 5.00
N ASN A 91 13.60 -1.08 5.00
CA ASN A 91 15.04 -1.08 5.20
C ASN A 91 15.42 -1.51 6.64
N ASP A 92 14.57 -1.22 7.61
CA ASP A 92 14.81 -1.55 9.01
C ASP A 92 14.42 -3.01 9.36
N HIS A 93 13.70 -3.65 8.49
CA HIS A 93 13.18 -5.01 8.70
C HIS A 93 13.59 -5.94 7.57
#